data_0ddbba7d1a1b4001b9740e1df7fb7d44
#
_entry.id   0ddbba7d1a1b4001b9740e1df7fb7d44
#
_cell.length_a   1.000
_cell.length_b   1.000
_cell.length_c   1.000
_cell.angle_alpha   90.00
_cell.angle_beta   90.00
_cell.angle_gamma   90.00
#
_symmetry.space_group_name_H-M   'P 1'
#
loop_
_entity.id
_entity.type
_entity.pdbx_description
1 polymer ?
#
loop_
_entity_poly.entity_id
_entity_poly.type
_entity_poly.pdbx_seq_one_letter_code
_entity_poly.pdbx_strand_id
1 'polypeptide(L)'
;MHVTIITPDETVFSEDATMVVGKALDGEFGIQPHHMPLVSSLAPGAIRIDHDGKREEFILPGGFLEVENNSVYITTASCERV
;
A
#
# COMPACT_ATOMS: atom_id res chain seq x y z
N MET A 1 -4.32 3.78 -10.75
CA MET A 1 -2.98 3.99 -10.16
C MET A 1 -2.29 2.63 -9.99
N HIS A 2 -1.00 2.62 -10.18
CA HIS A 2 -0.23 1.38 -10.02
C HIS A 2 0.24 1.25 -8.57
N VAL A 3 0.01 0.08 -7.97
CA VAL A 3 0.40 -0.18 -6.57
C VAL A 3 1.43 -1.30 -6.54
N THR A 4 2.52 -1.06 -5.82
CA THR A 4 3.61 -2.03 -5.68
C THR A 4 3.93 -2.20 -4.20
N ILE A 5 3.96 -3.46 -3.74
CA ILE A 5 4.41 -3.79 -2.38
C ILE A 5 5.73 -4.55 -2.51
N ILE A 6 6.76 -4.03 -1.87
CA ILE A 6 8.12 -4.56 -1.97
C ILE A 6 8.62 -4.95 -0.58
N THR A 7 9.18 -6.16 -0.50
CA THR A 7 9.96 -6.62 0.66
C THR A 7 11.41 -6.81 0.22
N PRO A 8 12.35 -7.02 1.15
CA PRO A 8 13.74 -7.28 0.75
C PRO A 8 13.91 -8.49 -0.16
N ASP A 9 12.99 -9.45 -0.10
CA ASP A 9 13.12 -10.70 -0.85
C ASP A 9 12.42 -10.67 -2.19
N GLU A 10 11.35 -9.88 -2.34
CA GLU A 10 10.54 -9.95 -3.57
C GLU A 10 9.59 -8.78 -3.69
N THR A 11 9.04 -8.64 -4.89
CA THR A 11 7.87 -7.81 -5.12
C THR A 11 6.64 -8.68 -4.83
N VAL A 12 5.92 -8.35 -3.78
CA VAL A 12 4.77 -9.14 -3.33
C VAL A 12 3.54 -8.85 -4.17
N PHE A 13 3.36 -7.59 -4.58
CA PHE A 13 2.18 -7.16 -5.33
C PHE A 13 2.59 -6.05 -6.30
N SER A 14 2.07 -6.10 -7.53
CA SER A 14 2.34 -5.05 -8.53
C SER A 14 1.21 -5.07 -9.56
N GLU A 15 0.17 -4.28 -9.33
CA GLU A 15 -0.99 -4.19 -10.23
C GLU A 15 -1.65 -2.82 -10.13
N ASP A 16 -2.46 -2.49 -11.12
CA ASP A 16 -3.27 -1.29 -11.07
C ASP A 16 -4.41 -1.48 -10.07
N ALA A 17 -4.70 -0.42 -9.34
CA ALA A 17 -5.71 -0.45 -8.30
C ALA A 17 -6.53 0.84 -8.29
N THR A 18 -7.68 0.77 -7.64
CA THR A 18 -8.60 1.91 -7.52
C THR A 18 -8.62 2.51 -6.12
N MET A 19 -8.13 1.79 -5.13
CA MET A 19 -8.09 2.28 -3.75
C MET A 19 -7.05 1.51 -2.95
N VAL A 20 -6.34 2.23 -2.10
CA VAL A 20 -5.48 1.64 -1.07
C VAL A 20 -5.89 2.24 0.26
N VAL A 21 -6.23 1.39 1.22
CA VAL A 21 -6.62 1.80 2.57
C VAL A 21 -5.70 1.15 3.58
N GLY A 22 -5.25 1.94 4.53
CA GLY A 22 -4.38 1.41 5.57
C GLY A 22 -4.26 2.37 6.73
N LYS A 23 -3.27 2.14 7.57
CA LYS A 23 -3.04 2.95 8.74
C LYS A 23 -1.61 3.47 8.75
N ALA A 24 -1.47 4.80 8.75
CA ALA A 24 -0.20 5.47 8.99
C ALA A 24 -0.03 5.67 10.49
N LEU A 25 1.14 6.13 10.91
CA LEU A 25 1.38 6.37 12.34
C LEU A 25 0.46 7.44 12.91
N ASP A 26 0.01 8.38 12.09
CA ASP A 26 -0.86 9.49 12.51
C ASP A 26 -2.33 9.28 12.19
N GLY A 27 -2.73 8.08 11.75
CA GLY A 27 -4.13 7.78 11.49
C GLY A 27 -4.35 6.98 10.23
N GLU A 28 -5.62 6.67 9.96
CA GLU A 28 -5.99 5.94 8.77
C GLU A 28 -5.89 6.80 7.51
N PHE A 29 -5.63 6.15 6.38
CA PHE A 29 -5.57 6.83 5.09
C PHE A 29 -6.33 6.03 4.02
N GLY A 30 -6.77 6.74 2.99
CA GLY A 30 -7.30 6.13 1.78
C GLY A 30 -6.71 6.87 0.58
N ILE A 31 -6.19 6.12 -0.38
CA ILE A 31 -5.55 6.69 -1.56
C ILE A 31 -6.30 6.23 -2.79
N GLN A 32 -6.77 7.19 -3.58
CA GLN A 32 -7.42 6.97 -4.86
C GLN A 32 -6.50 7.43 -5.99
N PRO A 33 -6.82 7.07 -7.24
CA PRO A 33 -6.02 7.51 -8.39
C PRO A 33 -5.82 9.02 -8.41
N HIS A 34 -4.63 9.44 -8.83
CA HIS A 34 -4.23 10.85 -8.94
C HIS A 34 -4.12 11.57 -7.61
N HIS A 35 -3.89 10.82 -6.52
CA HIS A 35 -3.62 11.40 -5.21
C HIS A 35 -2.36 12.26 -5.26
N MET A 36 -2.36 13.35 -4.46
CA MET A 36 -1.19 14.21 -4.35
C MET A 36 0.02 13.42 -3.83
N PRO A 37 1.24 13.82 -4.19
CA PRO A 37 2.44 13.17 -3.67
C PRO A 37 2.46 13.14 -2.15
N LEU A 38 2.90 12.01 -1.60
CA LEU A 38 2.87 11.78 -0.16
C LEU A 38 3.97 10.79 0.20
N VAL A 39 4.62 11.03 1.35
CA VAL A 39 5.53 10.06 1.98
C VAL A 39 5.08 9.93 3.41
N SER A 40 4.89 8.70 3.87
CA SER A 40 4.40 8.45 5.23
C SER A 40 4.95 7.14 5.78
N SER A 41 5.07 7.07 7.10
CA SER A 41 5.37 5.81 7.79
C SER A 41 4.07 5.05 8.03
N LEU A 42 4.13 3.75 7.85
CA LEU A 42 2.97 2.87 8.06
C LEU A 42 3.00 2.27 9.45
N ALA A 43 1.84 2.23 10.09
CA ALA A 43 1.66 1.50 11.33
C ALA A 43 1.54 0.00 11.04
N PRO A 44 1.89 -0.86 12.01
CA PRO A 44 1.62 -2.29 11.87
C PRO A 44 0.12 -2.52 11.65
N GLY A 45 -0.24 -3.45 10.78
CA GLY A 45 -1.62 -3.79 10.53
C GLY A 45 -1.90 -4.14 9.08
N ALA A 46 -3.16 -4.05 8.70
CA ALA A 46 -3.63 -4.46 7.39
C ALA A 46 -3.58 -3.29 6.38
N ILE A 47 -3.16 -3.62 5.17
CA ILE A 47 -3.33 -2.77 4.00
C ILE A 47 -4.38 -3.46 3.13
N ARG A 48 -5.38 -2.70 2.71
CA ARG A 48 -6.40 -3.19 1.79
C ARG A 48 -6.21 -2.55 0.42
N ILE A 49 -6.21 -3.38 -0.62
CA ILE A 49 -6.08 -2.90 -1.99
C ILE A 49 -7.29 -3.37 -2.79
N ASP A 50 -8.00 -2.42 -3.36
CA ASP A 50 -9.14 -2.71 -4.24
C ASP A 50 -8.68 -2.61 -5.69
N HIS A 51 -8.77 -3.72 -6.42
CA HIS A 51 -8.35 -3.77 -7.81
C HIS A 51 -9.13 -4.84 -8.57
N ASP A 52 -9.42 -4.55 -9.81
CA ASP A 52 -10.06 -5.49 -10.73
C ASP A 52 -11.33 -6.13 -10.14
N GLY A 53 -12.11 -5.31 -9.42
CA GLY A 53 -13.34 -5.77 -8.77
C GLY A 53 -13.12 -6.63 -7.55
N LYS A 54 -11.88 -6.78 -7.10
CA LYS A 54 -11.51 -7.59 -5.94
C LYS A 54 -11.00 -6.71 -4.82
N ARG A 55 -11.00 -7.26 -3.61
CA ARG A 55 -10.43 -6.61 -2.44
C ARG A 55 -9.44 -7.57 -1.82
N GLU A 56 -8.17 -7.19 -1.82
CA GLU A 56 -7.11 -7.99 -1.19
C GLU A 56 -6.57 -7.29 0.03
N GLU A 57 -6.19 -8.07 1.03
CA GLU A 57 -5.59 -7.56 2.25
C GLU A 57 -4.24 -8.19 2.49
N PHE A 58 -3.33 -7.37 3.02
CA PHE A 58 -1.98 -7.78 3.38
C PHE A 58 -1.70 -7.31 4.80
N ILE A 59 -1.05 -8.14 5.59
CA ILE A 59 -0.65 -7.78 6.96
C ILE A 59 0.84 -7.41 6.93
N LEU A 60 1.15 -6.23 7.44
CA LEU A 60 2.50 -5.69 7.46
C LEU A 60 2.93 -5.38 8.90
N PRO A 61 4.22 -5.54 9.23
CA PRO A 61 4.72 -5.12 10.54
C PRO A 61 4.95 -3.61 10.64
N GLY A 62 4.60 -2.87 9.60
CA GLY A 62 4.89 -1.47 9.42
C GLY A 62 5.63 -1.28 8.12
N GLY A 63 6.16 -0.09 7.88
CA GLY A 63 6.90 0.18 6.66
C GLY A 63 6.74 1.63 6.22
N PHE A 64 6.89 1.85 4.94
CA PHE A 64 6.82 3.18 4.34
C PHE A 64 5.89 3.18 3.14
N LEU A 65 5.20 4.30 2.98
CA LEU A 65 4.30 4.56 1.87
C LEU A 65 4.82 5.76 1.09
N GLU A 66 4.90 5.61 -0.21
CA GLU A 66 5.21 6.73 -1.11
C GLU A 66 4.19 6.77 -2.23
N VAL A 67 3.63 7.96 -2.47
CA VAL A 67 2.70 8.21 -3.56
C VAL A 67 3.31 9.27 -4.46
N GLU A 68 3.46 8.96 -5.75
CA GLU A 68 4.04 9.87 -6.73
C GLU A 68 3.61 9.46 -8.14
N ASN A 69 3.25 10.44 -8.95
CA ASN A 69 2.91 10.22 -10.38
C ASN A 69 1.90 9.08 -10.58
N ASN A 70 0.82 9.11 -9.83
CA ASN A 70 -0.23 8.09 -9.90
C ASN A 70 0.29 6.67 -9.64
N SER A 71 1.32 6.56 -8.82
CA SER A 71 1.92 5.29 -8.38
C SER A 71 2.03 5.26 -6.87
N VAL A 72 1.79 4.09 -6.29
CA VAL A 72 1.88 3.87 -4.85
C VAL A 72 2.93 2.81 -4.60
N TYR A 73 3.92 3.13 -3.78
CA TYR A 73 4.97 2.19 -3.39
C TYR A 73 4.88 1.95 -1.89
N ILE A 74 4.75 0.69 -1.51
CA ILE A 74 4.75 0.27 -0.12
C ILE A 74 5.98 -0.60 0.09
N THR A 75 6.86 -0.16 1.00
CA THR A 75 8.08 -0.86 1.33
C THR A 75 7.95 -1.38 2.76
N THR A 76 8.15 -2.67 2.97
CA THR A 76 7.98 -3.30 4.26
C THR A 76 8.98 -4.45 4.43
N ALA A 77 9.27 -4.80 5.69
CA ALA A 77 10.22 -5.89 5.98
C ALA A 77 9.65 -7.25 5.63
N SER A 78 8.34 -7.42 5.78
CA SER A 78 7.66 -8.67 5.45
C SER A 78 6.20 -8.38 5.15
N CYS A 79 5.51 -9.36 4.57
CA CYS A 79 4.12 -9.15 4.16
C CYS A 79 3.41 -10.51 4.10
N GLU A 80 2.24 -10.59 4.69
CA GLU A 80 1.39 -11.77 4.61
C GLU A 80 0.11 -11.42 3.88
N ARG A 81 -0.25 -12.22 2.88
CA ARG A 81 -1.53 -12.07 2.19
C ARG A 81 -2.61 -12.79 3.00
N VAL A 82 -3.68 -12.10 3.27
CA VAL A 82 -4.82 -12.66 3.99
C VAL A 82 -5.68 -13.54 3.09
#